data_3d515012ef95dbcb45b6dbb8a8801c97
#
_entry.id   3d515012ef95dbcb45b6dbb8a8801c97
#
_cell.length_a   1.000
_cell.length_b   1.000
_cell.length_c   1.000
_cell.angle_alpha   90.00
_cell.angle_beta   90.00
_cell.angle_gamma   90.00
#
_symmetry.space_group_name_H-M   'P 1'
#
loop_
_entity.id
_entity.type
_entity.pdbx_description
1 polymer ?
#
loop_
_entity_poly.entity_id
_entity_poly.type
_entity_poly.pdbx_seq_one_letter_code
_entity_poly.pdbx_strand_id
1 'polypeptide(L)'
;MSRFHTEPPLAYTAQNRTAVLLLNLGTPDAPTAAAVKPYLKEFLSDQRVVELPKLLWQPILRGLVLTFRPKKSAHAYEKVWFKEGSPLEVYTRRQAEALTKHLPDVIVRHAMTYGNPSVADVLEELKAQGVGKLLVIPLYPQYAGSSTGAALDKVFQELLLQRNQMSVRTVSRYYDDAAYIQAMKQHIEAYWAQNGRGEKLMLSFHGIPQKHHDDGDPYPDECHHSAKLLAQALGLSEQEYIVSFQSQFGKSQWVKPSTQALFDQLPKQGTTKLDVFCPGFLADCLETIEEIAIMGREQFHAAGGKEYRYIPCLNDSADWIAALAQLSRANLQGWI
;
A
#
# COMPACT_ATOMS: atom_id res chain seq x y z
N MET A 1 -4.36 32.87 17.51
CA MET A 1 -5.42 31.97 17.04
C MET A 1 -5.31 30.62 17.77
N SER A 2 -6.43 29.95 18.04
CA SER A 2 -6.41 28.64 18.71
C SER A 2 -5.66 27.62 17.83
N ARG A 3 -4.91 26.73 18.47
CA ARG A 3 -4.29 25.55 17.82
C ARG A 3 -5.35 24.54 17.36
N PHE A 4 -6.51 24.50 18.04
CA PHE A 4 -7.50 23.46 17.85
C PHE A 4 -8.56 23.87 16.81
N HIS A 5 -9.11 22.88 16.12
CA HIS A 5 -10.26 23.06 15.23
C HIS A 5 -11.48 23.58 16.01
N THR A 6 -12.34 24.32 15.30
CA THR A 6 -13.67 24.62 15.79
C THR A 6 -14.57 23.44 15.48
N GLU A 7 -15.09 22.79 16.50
CA GLU A 7 -15.99 21.65 16.34
C GLU A 7 -17.42 22.06 16.60
N PRO A 8 -18.41 21.59 15.83
CA PRO A 8 -19.80 21.83 16.11
C PRO A 8 -20.19 21.21 17.46
N PRO A 9 -21.07 21.81 18.24
CA PRO A 9 -21.60 21.20 19.45
C PRO A 9 -22.37 19.94 19.06
N LEU A 10 -21.84 18.78 19.43
CA LEU A 10 -22.51 17.50 19.26
C LEU A 10 -23.39 17.24 20.51
N ALA A 11 -24.62 16.77 20.29
CA ALA A 11 -25.44 16.30 21.41
C ALA A 11 -24.69 15.18 22.13
N TYR A 12 -24.64 15.22 23.44
CA TYR A 12 -23.87 14.26 24.28
C TYR A 12 -24.17 12.79 23.97
N THR A 13 -25.40 12.52 23.52
CA THR A 13 -25.86 11.17 23.13
C THR A 13 -25.48 10.75 21.70
N ALA A 14 -24.97 11.66 20.87
CA ALA A 14 -24.71 11.39 19.45
C ALA A 14 -23.33 10.78 19.14
N GLN A 15 -22.41 10.77 20.12
CA GLN A 15 -21.01 10.35 19.91
C GLN A 15 -20.78 8.90 20.34
N ASN A 16 -21.46 7.96 19.71
CA ASN A 16 -21.23 6.55 20.02
C ASN A 16 -21.06 5.66 18.80
N ARG A 17 -20.93 6.26 17.61
CA ARG A 17 -20.74 5.48 16.38
C ARG A 17 -19.31 4.99 16.27
N THR A 18 -19.17 3.79 15.72
CA THR A 18 -17.87 3.19 15.44
C THR A 18 -17.56 3.30 13.95
N ALA A 19 -16.32 3.61 13.60
CA ALA A 19 -15.86 3.63 12.22
C ALA A 19 -14.58 2.81 12.01
N VAL A 20 -14.42 2.32 10.79
CA VAL A 20 -13.16 1.78 10.27
C VAL A 20 -12.67 2.74 9.18
N LEU A 21 -11.42 3.16 9.30
CA LEU A 21 -10.72 3.96 8.31
C LEU A 21 -9.63 3.11 7.65
N LEU A 22 -9.81 2.81 6.37
CA LEU A 22 -8.78 2.19 5.54
C LEU A 22 -7.84 3.27 5.02
N LEU A 23 -6.54 3.11 5.22
CA LEU A 23 -5.53 4.06 4.73
C LEU A 23 -4.67 3.44 3.65
N ASN A 24 -4.43 4.19 2.58
CA ASN A 24 -3.46 3.84 1.55
C ASN A 24 -2.53 5.02 1.25
N LEU A 25 -1.49 4.78 0.44
CA LEU A 25 -0.45 5.76 0.16
C LEU A 25 -1.00 7.05 -0.44
N GLY A 26 -1.82 6.88 -1.46
CA GLY A 26 -2.34 7.98 -2.23
C GLY A 26 -1.79 8.03 -3.65
N THR A 27 -2.36 8.95 -4.40
CA THR A 27 -2.14 9.07 -5.84
C THR A 27 -2.46 10.51 -6.28
N PRO A 28 -1.95 10.99 -7.42
CA PRO A 28 -2.38 12.28 -7.96
C PRO A 28 -3.85 12.23 -8.42
N ASP A 29 -4.52 13.39 -8.45
CA ASP A 29 -5.92 13.49 -8.87
C ASP A 29 -6.14 13.22 -10.37
N ALA A 30 -5.07 13.33 -11.18
CA ALA A 30 -5.10 13.06 -12.61
C ALA A 30 -3.71 12.63 -13.11
N PRO A 31 -3.60 11.91 -14.25
CA PRO A 31 -2.33 11.49 -14.82
C PRO A 31 -1.66 12.63 -15.61
N THR A 32 -1.64 13.85 -15.05
CA THR A 32 -1.03 15.03 -15.66
C THR A 32 0.10 15.58 -14.79
N ALA A 33 1.09 16.19 -15.42
CA ALA A 33 2.21 16.79 -14.68
C ALA A 33 1.75 17.85 -13.66
N ALA A 34 0.64 18.55 -13.95
CA ALA A 34 0.06 19.55 -13.05
C ALA A 34 -0.51 18.91 -11.78
N ALA A 35 -1.22 17.78 -11.88
CA ALA A 35 -1.79 17.04 -10.75
C ALA A 35 -0.73 16.21 -10.01
N VAL A 36 0.25 15.63 -10.73
CA VAL A 36 1.35 14.86 -10.13
C VAL A 36 2.28 15.73 -9.27
N LYS A 37 2.48 17.00 -9.64
CA LYS A 37 3.42 17.88 -8.92
C LYS A 37 3.05 18.13 -7.45
N PRO A 38 1.81 18.53 -7.10
CA PRO A 38 1.41 18.70 -5.70
C PRO A 38 1.46 17.39 -4.91
N TYR A 39 1.02 16.28 -5.49
CA TYR A 39 1.12 14.95 -4.89
C TYR A 39 2.58 14.59 -4.55
N LEU A 40 3.50 14.68 -5.51
CA LEU A 40 4.92 14.41 -5.27
C LEU A 40 5.54 15.36 -4.24
N LYS A 41 5.10 16.62 -4.21
CA LYS A 41 5.57 17.59 -3.22
C LYS A 41 5.16 17.16 -1.81
N GLU A 42 3.92 16.76 -1.61
CA GLU A 42 3.43 16.28 -0.31
C GLU A 42 4.18 15.01 0.09
N PHE A 43 4.16 13.99 -0.74
CA PHE A 43 4.80 12.68 -0.52
C PHE A 43 6.28 12.80 -0.18
N LEU A 44 7.05 13.51 -1.00
CA LEU A 44 8.50 13.63 -0.83
C LEU A 44 8.93 14.68 0.21
N SER A 45 7.99 15.45 0.77
CA SER A 45 8.26 16.35 1.89
C SER A 45 8.17 15.65 3.25
N ASP A 46 7.61 14.45 3.28
CA ASP A 46 7.49 13.67 4.50
C ASP A 46 8.86 13.10 4.90
N GLN A 47 9.25 13.35 6.16
CA GLN A 47 10.52 12.86 6.70
C GLN A 47 10.54 11.35 6.94
N ARG A 48 9.39 10.70 7.04
CA ARG A 48 9.28 9.24 7.04
C ARG A 48 9.64 8.61 5.70
N VAL A 49 9.45 9.37 4.61
CA VAL A 49 9.73 8.92 3.24
C VAL A 49 11.16 9.31 2.82
N VAL A 50 11.58 10.53 3.17
CA VAL A 50 12.93 11.02 2.87
C VAL A 50 13.57 11.52 4.16
N GLU A 51 14.41 10.69 4.77
CA GLU A 51 15.10 10.96 6.05
C GLU A 51 16.31 11.89 5.90
N LEU A 52 16.14 12.96 5.12
CA LEU A 52 17.15 14.00 5.00
C LEU A 52 16.72 15.25 5.79
N PRO A 53 17.68 16.01 6.34
CA PRO A 53 17.38 17.29 6.99
C PRO A 53 16.58 18.20 6.06
N LYS A 54 15.46 18.75 6.53
CA LYS A 54 14.53 19.58 5.71
C LYS A 54 15.25 20.71 4.98
N LEU A 55 16.23 21.37 5.63
CA LEU A 55 16.99 22.47 5.05
C LEU A 55 17.82 22.05 3.83
N LEU A 56 18.31 20.82 3.79
CA LEU A 56 19.05 20.27 2.65
C LEU A 56 18.12 19.73 1.57
N TRP A 57 17.06 19.05 1.97
CA TRP A 57 16.17 18.36 1.04
C TRP A 57 15.21 19.29 0.30
N GLN A 58 14.61 20.28 0.98
CA GLN A 58 13.58 21.13 0.36
C GLN A 58 14.06 21.91 -0.87
N PRO A 59 15.29 22.48 -0.92
CA PRO A 59 15.81 23.10 -2.14
C PRO A 59 15.96 22.11 -3.29
N ILE A 60 16.44 20.88 -3.03
CA ILE A 60 16.59 19.82 -4.04
C ILE A 60 15.20 19.37 -4.54
N LEU A 61 14.28 19.14 -3.63
CA LEU A 61 12.92 18.75 -3.97
C LEU A 61 12.27 19.79 -4.89
N ARG A 62 12.26 21.07 -4.50
CA ARG A 62 11.57 22.13 -5.23
C ARG A 62 12.29 22.55 -6.53
N GLY A 63 13.62 22.57 -6.52
CA GLY A 63 14.44 23.02 -7.65
C GLY A 63 14.65 21.95 -8.73
N LEU A 64 14.91 20.72 -8.33
CA LEU A 64 15.23 19.63 -9.25
C LEU A 64 14.08 18.63 -9.40
N VAL A 65 13.66 17.99 -8.30
CA VAL A 65 12.74 16.87 -8.38
C VAL A 65 11.39 17.32 -8.95
N LEU A 66 10.77 18.37 -8.41
CA LEU A 66 9.46 18.86 -8.85
C LEU A 66 9.49 19.63 -10.19
N THR A 67 10.67 19.85 -10.76
CA THR A 67 10.81 20.40 -12.11
C THR A 67 10.76 19.32 -13.17
N PHE A 68 11.43 18.19 -12.96
CA PHE A 68 11.61 17.17 -13.99
C PHE A 68 10.74 15.90 -13.76
N ARG A 69 10.60 15.44 -12.52
CA ARG A 69 9.92 14.18 -12.20
C ARG A 69 8.41 14.19 -12.51
N PRO A 70 7.63 15.30 -12.37
CA PRO A 70 6.20 15.26 -12.64
C PRO A 70 5.82 14.84 -14.05
N LYS A 71 6.56 15.29 -15.08
CA LYS A 71 6.30 14.88 -16.47
C LYS A 71 6.55 13.39 -16.70
N LYS A 72 7.67 12.87 -16.16
CA LYS A 72 7.99 11.44 -16.27
C LYS A 72 6.97 10.58 -15.54
N SER A 73 6.59 10.97 -14.33
CA SER A 73 5.59 10.24 -13.55
C SER A 73 4.19 10.32 -14.19
N ALA A 74 3.78 11.47 -14.74
CA ALA A 74 2.52 11.60 -15.45
C ALA A 74 2.42 10.62 -16.62
N HIS A 75 3.48 10.49 -17.43
CA HIS A 75 3.52 9.53 -18.54
C HIS A 75 3.40 8.07 -18.05
N ALA A 76 3.97 7.73 -16.89
CA ALA A 76 3.80 6.40 -16.31
C ALA A 76 2.36 6.19 -15.80
N TYR A 77 1.77 7.20 -15.15
CA TYR A 77 0.36 7.16 -14.73
C TYR A 77 -0.61 7.03 -15.91
N GLU A 78 -0.37 7.70 -17.05
CA GLU A 78 -1.21 7.58 -18.27
C GLU A 78 -1.38 6.13 -18.72
N LYS A 79 -0.34 5.30 -18.59
CA LYS A 79 -0.36 3.90 -19.02
C LYS A 79 -1.26 3.01 -18.14
N VAL A 80 -1.50 3.38 -16.90
CA VAL A 80 -2.20 2.56 -15.91
C VAL A 80 -3.54 3.14 -15.47
N TRP A 81 -3.90 4.34 -15.95
CA TRP A 81 -5.05 5.09 -15.49
C TRP A 81 -6.36 4.48 -15.97
N PHE A 82 -7.30 4.24 -15.05
CA PHE A 82 -8.63 3.77 -15.37
C PHE A 82 -9.55 4.94 -15.74
N LYS A 83 -10.71 4.65 -16.34
CA LYS A 83 -11.75 5.67 -16.58
C LYS A 83 -12.27 6.31 -15.28
N GLU A 84 -12.24 5.56 -14.18
CA GLU A 84 -12.74 5.94 -12.87
C GLU A 84 -11.68 6.69 -12.04
N GLY A 85 -10.40 6.63 -12.39
CA GLY A 85 -9.31 7.22 -11.64
C GLY A 85 -8.04 6.37 -11.60
N SER A 86 -7.16 6.68 -10.66
CA SER A 86 -5.98 5.85 -10.39
C SER A 86 -6.38 4.47 -9.87
N PRO A 87 -5.73 3.38 -10.33
CA PRO A 87 -6.00 2.03 -9.82
C PRO A 87 -5.97 1.97 -8.28
N LEU A 88 -4.99 2.59 -7.65
CA LEU A 88 -4.84 2.60 -6.19
C LEU A 88 -6.08 3.19 -5.50
N GLU A 89 -6.57 4.34 -5.95
CA GLU A 89 -7.77 4.98 -5.40
C GLU A 89 -9.01 4.13 -5.65
N VAL A 90 -9.21 3.71 -6.90
CA VAL A 90 -10.38 2.92 -7.32
C VAL A 90 -10.51 1.64 -6.49
N TYR A 91 -9.43 0.89 -6.35
CA TYR A 91 -9.47 -0.36 -5.57
C TYR A 91 -9.58 -0.10 -4.07
N THR A 92 -8.92 0.93 -3.52
CA THR A 92 -9.05 1.27 -2.10
C THR A 92 -10.50 1.66 -1.77
N ARG A 93 -11.14 2.46 -2.60
CA ARG A 93 -12.55 2.83 -2.47
C ARG A 93 -13.46 1.61 -2.55
N ARG A 94 -13.27 0.74 -3.55
CA ARG A 94 -14.05 -0.50 -3.70
C ARG A 94 -13.87 -1.45 -2.53
N GLN A 95 -12.67 -1.54 -1.94
CA GLN A 95 -12.43 -2.31 -0.71
C GLN A 95 -13.27 -1.75 0.45
N ALA A 96 -13.30 -0.42 0.63
CA ALA A 96 -14.12 0.21 1.69
C ALA A 96 -15.62 -0.01 1.47
N GLU A 97 -16.11 0.13 0.23
CA GLU A 97 -17.49 -0.12 -0.15
C GLU A 97 -17.90 -1.59 0.08
N ALA A 98 -17.02 -2.52 -0.30
CA ALA A 98 -17.25 -3.95 -0.08
C ALA A 98 -17.21 -4.31 1.40
N LEU A 99 -16.27 -3.78 2.17
CA LEU A 99 -16.16 -4.01 3.60
C LEU A 99 -17.40 -3.50 4.36
N THR A 100 -18.02 -2.38 3.93
CA THR A 100 -19.27 -1.86 4.50
C THR A 100 -20.38 -2.92 4.55
N LYS A 101 -20.46 -3.78 3.52
CA LYS A 101 -21.47 -4.86 3.46
C LYS A 101 -21.23 -5.94 4.51
N HIS A 102 -20.00 -6.12 4.95
CA HIS A 102 -19.61 -7.06 5.99
C HIS A 102 -19.70 -6.49 7.41
N LEU A 103 -19.79 -5.16 7.55
CA LEU A 103 -19.81 -4.45 8.83
C LEU A 103 -20.99 -3.45 8.89
N PRO A 104 -22.25 -3.94 8.92
CA PRO A 104 -23.44 -3.08 8.74
C PRO A 104 -23.61 -2.02 9.83
N ASP A 105 -23.10 -2.27 11.05
CA ASP A 105 -23.21 -1.36 12.18
C ASP A 105 -22.01 -0.41 12.35
N VAL A 106 -21.08 -0.45 11.38
CA VAL A 106 -19.84 0.32 11.41
C VAL A 106 -19.74 1.20 10.17
N ILE A 107 -19.37 2.45 10.34
CA ILE A 107 -19.08 3.34 9.22
C ILE A 107 -17.70 2.96 8.66
N VAL A 108 -17.63 2.61 7.37
CA VAL A 108 -16.35 2.35 6.71
C VAL A 108 -16.04 3.50 5.76
N ARG A 109 -14.82 4.02 5.86
CA ARG A 109 -14.27 5.04 4.95
C ARG A 109 -12.86 4.69 4.55
N HIS A 110 -12.39 5.28 3.47
CA HIS A 110 -10.98 5.26 3.11
C HIS A 110 -10.42 6.67 3.05
N ALA A 111 -9.11 6.78 3.23
CA ALA A 111 -8.37 8.01 3.02
C ALA A 111 -6.98 7.70 2.47
N MET A 112 -6.36 8.73 1.90
CA MET A 112 -5.01 8.68 1.38
C MET A 112 -4.05 9.41 2.30
N THR A 113 -2.88 8.82 2.54
CA THR A 113 -1.80 9.45 3.30
C THR A 113 -1.34 10.73 2.61
N TYR A 114 -1.31 10.71 1.27
CA TYR A 114 -0.96 11.85 0.41
C TYR A 114 -1.99 11.98 -0.72
N GLY A 115 -2.49 13.21 -0.96
CA GLY A 115 -3.54 13.46 -1.94
C GLY A 115 -4.94 13.26 -1.38
N ASN A 116 -5.88 12.84 -2.23
CA ASN A 116 -7.31 12.82 -1.93
C ASN A 116 -7.92 11.40 -2.01
N PRO A 117 -8.99 11.11 -1.19
CA PRO A 117 -9.49 11.93 -0.08
C PRO A 117 -8.47 12.00 1.06
N SER A 118 -8.25 13.21 1.62
CA SER A 118 -7.24 13.39 2.65
C SER A 118 -7.68 12.83 3.99
N VAL A 119 -6.71 12.46 4.85
CA VAL A 119 -6.99 12.01 6.23
C VAL A 119 -7.75 13.09 7.00
N ALA A 120 -7.39 14.36 6.83
CA ALA A 120 -8.04 15.49 7.51
C ALA A 120 -9.53 15.57 7.17
N ASP A 121 -9.86 15.60 5.87
CA ASP A 121 -11.26 15.73 5.40
C ASP A 121 -12.12 14.54 5.86
N VAL A 122 -11.58 13.32 5.77
CA VAL A 122 -12.31 12.11 6.17
C VAL A 122 -12.51 12.06 7.70
N LEU A 123 -11.53 12.48 8.50
CA LEU A 123 -11.72 12.55 9.96
C LEU A 123 -12.72 13.61 10.37
N GLU A 124 -12.77 14.75 9.66
CA GLU A 124 -13.79 15.78 9.88
C GLU A 124 -15.18 15.25 9.51
N GLU A 125 -15.33 14.56 8.36
CA GLU A 125 -16.59 13.92 7.96
C GLU A 125 -17.06 12.90 9.01
N LEU A 126 -16.17 11.99 9.46
CA LEU A 126 -16.50 10.98 10.46
C LEU A 126 -16.94 11.62 11.78
N LYS A 127 -16.29 12.69 12.19
CA LYS A 127 -16.64 13.43 13.38
C LYS A 127 -18.01 14.07 13.27
N ALA A 128 -18.32 14.70 12.12
CA ALA A 128 -19.64 15.26 11.85
C ALA A 128 -20.76 14.22 11.88
N GLN A 129 -20.43 12.95 11.57
CA GLN A 129 -21.36 11.81 11.65
C GLN A 129 -21.49 11.22 13.08
N GLY A 130 -20.86 11.80 14.10
CA GLY A 130 -20.94 11.34 15.48
C GLY A 130 -20.06 10.12 15.79
N VAL A 131 -18.97 9.93 15.05
CA VAL A 131 -18.00 8.86 15.35
C VAL A 131 -17.21 9.21 16.59
N GLY A 132 -17.29 8.35 17.61
CA GLY A 132 -16.52 8.44 18.85
C GLY A 132 -15.43 7.36 18.96
N LYS A 133 -15.50 6.33 18.13
CA LYS A 133 -14.58 5.18 18.12
C LYS A 133 -14.08 4.94 16.70
N LEU A 134 -12.77 5.00 16.48
CA LEU A 134 -12.12 4.88 15.17
C LEU A 134 -11.09 3.74 15.16
N LEU A 135 -11.32 2.72 14.34
CA LEU A 135 -10.30 1.73 14.00
C LEU A 135 -9.60 2.16 12.70
N VAL A 136 -8.29 2.32 12.75
CA VAL A 136 -7.46 2.68 11.60
C VAL A 136 -6.70 1.45 11.11
N ILE A 137 -6.86 1.11 9.83
CA ILE A 137 -6.20 -0.02 9.18
C ILE A 137 -5.44 0.50 7.96
N PRO A 138 -4.13 0.74 8.08
CA PRO A 138 -3.28 0.95 6.92
C PRO A 138 -3.26 -0.29 6.04
N LEU A 139 -3.46 -0.11 4.73
CA LEU A 139 -3.50 -1.21 3.76
C LEU A 139 -2.08 -1.66 3.35
N TYR A 140 -1.23 -1.82 4.37
CA TYR A 140 0.14 -2.33 4.28
C TYR A 140 0.28 -3.48 5.29
N PRO A 141 0.29 -4.74 4.83
CA PRO A 141 0.39 -5.87 5.75
C PRO A 141 1.70 -5.87 6.55
N GLN A 142 2.81 -5.53 5.90
CA GLN A 142 4.13 -5.40 6.51
C GLN A 142 4.35 -3.95 6.96
N TYR A 143 4.84 -3.77 8.17
CA TYR A 143 5.15 -2.44 8.70
C TYR A 143 6.43 -1.87 8.08
N ALA A 144 6.35 -0.64 7.59
CA ALA A 144 7.52 0.20 7.34
C ALA A 144 7.30 1.60 7.91
N GLY A 145 8.37 2.24 8.37
CA GLY A 145 8.32 3.63 8.81
C GLY A 145 7.77 4.58 7.74
N SER A 146 8.14 4.32 6.47
CA SER A 146 7.73 5.13 5.30
C SER A 146 6.32 4.85 4.78
N SER A 147 5.66 3.78 5.23
CA SER A 147 4.27 3.45 4.85
C SER A 147 3.33 3.53 6.05
N THR A 148 3.23 2.47 6.85
CA THR A 148 2.35 2.43 8.02
C THR A 148 2.68 3.55 9.02
N GLY A 149 3.97 3.79 9.30
CA GLY A 149 4.38 4.86 10.21
C GLY A 149 3.93 6.24 9.71
N ALA A 150 4.15 6.55 8.43
CA ALA A 150 3.73 7.81 7.82
C ALA A 150 2.20 7.98 7.83
N ALA A 151 1.45 6.92 7.50
CA ALA A 151 -0.02 6.94 7.49
C ALA A 151 -0.59 7.19 8.90
N LEU A 152 -0.06 6.53 9.92
CA LEU A 152 -0.48 6.73 11.30
C LEU A 152 -0.10 8.11 11.84
N ASP A 153 1.08 8.63 11.48
CA ASP A 153 1.48 10.00 11.85
C ASP A 153 0.48 11.04 11.34
N LYS A 154 -0.05 10.88 10.11
CA LYS A 154 -1.09 11.78 9.57
C LYS A 154 -2.37 11.76 10.43
N VAL A 155 -2.84 10.57 10.80
CA VAL A 155 -4.01 10.43 11.68
C VAL A 155 -3.75 11.07 13.04
N PHE A 156 -2.62 10.78 13.67
CA PHE A 156 -2.30 11.33 14.99
C PHE A 156 -2.13 12.85 14.97
N GLN A 157 -1.55 13.41 13.89
CA GLN A 157 -1.44 14.85 13.71
C GLN A 157 -2.82 15.53 13.70
N GLU A 158 -3.80 14.97 12.97
CA GLU A 158 -5.16 15.50 12.93
C GLU A 158 -5.89 15.32 14.27
N LEU A 159 -5.71 14.19 14.95
CA LEU A 159 -6.29 13.98 16.27
C LEU A 159 -5.79 14.98 17.31
N LEU A 160 -4.51 15.38 17.24
CA LEU A 160 -3.93 16.39 18.13
C LEU A 160 -4.54 17.78 17.93
N LEU A 161 -5.25 18.03 16.83
CA LEU A 161 -5.96 19.28 16.57
C LEU A 161 -7.42 19.25 17.05
N GLN A 162 -7.96 18.08 17.37
CA GLN A 162 -9.32 17.91 17.88
C GLN A 162 -9.42 18.31 19.37
N ARG A 163 -10.48 19.02 19.74
CA ARG A 163 -10.78 19.33 21.18
C ARG A 163 -11.35 18.11 21.89
N ASN A 164 -12.25 17.41 21.21
CA ASN A 164 -12.90 16.20 21.68
C ASN A 164 -12.41 15.03 20.81
N GLN A 165 -11.33 14.39 21.24
CA GLN A 165 -10.70 13.31 20.48
C GLN A 165 -11.55 12.04 20.46
N MET A 166 -11.56 11.36 19.32
CA MET A 166 -12.10 10.01 19.20
C MET A 166 -11.20 9.01 19.93
N SER A 167 -11.81 7.94 20.47
CA SER A 167 -11.04 6.76 20.90
C SER A 167 -10.49 6.07 19.66
N VAL A 168 -9.19 5.78 19.63
CA VAL A 168 -8.53 5.24 18.43
C VAL A 168 -7.86 3.91 18.74
N ARG A 169 -8.05 2.96 17.83
CA ARG A 169 -7.24 1.74 17.70
C ARG A 169 -6.57 1.73 16.34
N THR A 170 -5.38 1.15 16.25
CA THR A 170 -4.62 1.02 15.00
C THR A 170 -4.18 -0.42 14.80
N VAL A 171 -4.24 -0.89 13.56
CA VAL A 171 -3.64 -2.16 13.15
C VAL A 171 -2.33 -1.83 12.43
N SER A 172 -1.22 -1.95 13.15
CA SER A 172 0.08 -1.52 12.60
C SER A 172 0.73 -2.56 11.68
N ARG A 173 0.32 -3.84 11.76
CA ARG A 173 0.85 -4.95 10.96
C ARG A 173 -0.09 -6.15 11.02
N TYR A 174 -0.12 -6.91 9.94
CA TYR A 174 -0.88 -8.17 9.81
C TYR A 174 -0.25 -9.08 8.75
N TYR A 175 1.07 -8.99 8.61
CA TYR A 175 1.89 -9.70 7.62
C TYR A 175 1.84 -11.22 7.78
N ASP A 176 1.50 -11.72 8.96
CA ASP A 176 1.38 -13.14 9.34
C ASP A 176 -0.07 -13.55 9.66
N ASP A 177 -1.05 -12.67 9.41
CA ASP A 177 -2.46 -12.99 9.63
C ASP A 177 -2.91 -14.16 8.75
N ALA A 178 -3.48 -15.19 9.37
CA ALA A 178 -3.83 -16.43 8.69
C ALA A 178 -4.89 -16.21 7.57
N ALA A 179 -5.84 -15.29 7.77
CA ALA A 179 -6.86 -15.00 6.78
C ALA A 179 -6.27 -14.24 5.57
N TYR A 180 -5.33 -13.33 5.82
CA TYR A 180 -4.58 -12.64 4.75
C TYR A 180 -3.74 -13.64 3.92
N ILE A 181 -2.98 -14.53 4.58
CA ILE A 181 -2.19 -15.56 3.89
C ILE A 181 -3.10 -16.49 3.07
N GLN A 182 -4.24 -16.89 3.64
CA GLN A 182 -5.21 -17.74 2.95
C GLN A 182 -5.85 -17.05 1.74
N ALA A 183 -6.16 -15.75 1.85
CA ALA A 183 -6.71 -14.98 0.73
C ALA A 183 -5.69 -14.88 -0.42
N MET A 184 -4.41 -14.64 -0.14
CA MET A 184 -3.36 -14.65 -1.17
C MET A 184 -3.22 -16.03 -1.82
N LYS A 185 -3.22 -17.10 -1.02
CA LYS A 185 -3.16 -18.48 -1.54
C LYS A 185 -4.30 -18.75 -2.52
N GLN A 186 -5.54 -18.52 -2.11
CA GLN A 186 -6.72 -18.77 -2.95
C GLN A 186 -6.68 -17.96 -4.24
N HIS A 187 -6.26 -16.69 -4.15
CA HIS A 187 -6.13 -15.81 -5.30
C HIS A 187 -5.08 -16.32 -6.31
N ILE A 188 -3.91 -16.73 -5.85
CA ILE A 188 -2.84 -17.28 -6.69
C ILE A 188 -3.26 -18.62 -7.31
N GLU A 189 -3.85 -19.53 -6.52
CA GLU A 189 -4.34 -20.82 -7.02
C GLU A 189 -5.44 -20.66 -8.07
N ALA A 190 -6.39 -19.73 -7.86
CA ALA A 190 -7.42 -19.42 -8.85
C ALA A 190 -6.82 -18.85 -10.16
N TYR A 191 -5.81 -17.98 -10.04
CA TYR A 191 -5.09 -17.47 -11.20
C TYR A 191 -4.37 -18.59 -11.96
N TRP A 192 -3.65 -19.46 -11.25
CA TRP A 192 -2.94 -20.59 -11.86
C TRP A 192 -3.88 -21.62 -12.51
N ALA A 193 -5.04 -21.85 -11.95
CA ALA A 193 -6.04 -22.74 -12.53
C ALA A 193 -6.52 -22.26 -13.91
N GLN A 194 -6.56 -20.96 -14.13
CA GLN A 194 -7.03 -20.34 -15.38
C GLN A 194 -5.90 -20.10 -16.39
N ASN A 195 -4.69 -19.76 -15.91
CA ASN A 195 -3.60 -19.26 -16.76
C ASN A 195 -2.39 -20.20 -16.80
N GLY A 196 -2.41 -21.29 -16.05
CA GLY A 196 -1.24 -22.15 -15.83
C GLY A 196 -0.25 -21.55 -14.84
N ARG A 197 0.72 -22.37 -14.44
CA ARG A 197 1.75 -22.02 -13.44
C ARG A 197 3.12 -21.88 -14.08
N GLY A 198 3.90 -20.90 -13.62
CA GLY A 198 5.30 -20.72 -13.98
C GLY A 198 6.22 -21.74 -13.30
N GLU A 199 7.48 -21.75 -13.72
CA GLU A 199 8.54 -22.55 -13.08
C GLU A 199 8.92 -21.96 -11.72
N LYS A 200 8.76 -20.64 -11.57
CA LYS A 200 9.09 -19.92 -10.33
C LYS A 200 8.08 -18.83 -10.05
N LEU A 201 7.72 -18.68 -8.78
CA LEU A 201 6.92 -17.57 -8.27
C LEU A 201 7.86 -16.52 -7.64
N MET A 202 7.90 -15.32 -8.20
CA MET A 202 8.57 -14.17 -7.60
C MET A 202 7.58 -13.41 -6.72
N LEU A 203 7.91 -13.25 -5.45
CA LEU A 203 7.18 -12.44 -4.48
C LEU A 203 7.91 -11.09 -4.35
N SER A 204 7.42 -10.08 -5.08
CA SER A 204 8.05 -8.76 -5.16
C SER A 204 7.41 -7.80 -4.17
N PHE A 205 8.22 -7.21 -3.31
CA PHE A 205 7.84 -6.20 -2.34
C PHE A 205 8.46 -4.85 -2.71
N HIS A 206 7.91 -3.74 -2.23
CA HIS A 206 8.58 -2.44 -2.40
C HIS A 206 9.90 -2.44 -1.63
N GLY A 207 10.97 -1.93 -2.24
CA GLY A 207 12.26 -1.78 -1.56
C GLY A 207 12.24 -0.66 -0.53
N ILE A 208 13.10 -0.78 0.48
CA ILE A 208 13.48 0.34 1.36
C ILE A 208 15.01 0.49 1.34
N PRO A 209 15.57 1.67 1.68
CA PRO A 209 17.00 1.81 1.89
C PRO A 209 17.51 0.83 2.95
N GLN A 210 18.65 0.18 2.70
CA GLN A 210 19.26 -0.76 3.65
C GLN A 210 19.46 -0.11 5.03
N LYS A 211 19.84 1.17 5.04
CA LYS A 211 20.02 1.93 6.28
C LYS A 211 18.77 1.97 7.17
N HIS A 212 17.56 2.03 6.59
CA HIS A 212 16.33 2.01 7.40
C HIS A 212 16.21 0.70 8.16
N HIS A 213 16.48 -0.43 7.50
CA HIS A 213 16.51 -1.74 8.14
C HIS A 213 17.59 -1.82 9.22
N ASP A 214 18.81 -1.36 8.92
CA ASP A 214 19.93 -1.35 9.88
C ASP A 214 19.62 -0.46 11.09
N ASP A 215 18.80 0.57 10.94
CA ASP A 215 18.34 1.47 12.00
C ASP A 215 17.09 0.92 12.74
N GLY A 216 16.58 -0.27 12.38
CA GLY A 216 15.53 -0.99 13.12
C GLY A 216 14.16 -1.05 12.45
N ASP A 217 14.02 -0.71 11.15
CA ASP A 217 12.77 -0.93 10.43
C ASP A 217 12.60 -2.43 10.14
N PRO A 218 11.52 -3.09 10.62
CA PRO A 218 11.35 -4.55 10.52
C PRO A 218 10.86 -5.00 9.14
N TYR A 219 10.61 -4.09 8.21
CA TYR A 219 9.92 -4.36 6.97
C TYR A 219 10.48 -5.54 6.15
N PRO A 220 11.81 -5.64 5.90
CA PRO A 220 12.34 -6.75 5.11
C PRO A 220 12.11 -8.12 5.78
N ASP A 221 12.22 -8.17 7.12
CA ASP A 221 12.01 -9.41 7.87
C ASP A 221 10.54 -9.85 7.81
N GLU A 222 9.61 -8.89 7.94
CA GLU A 222 8.18 -9.14 7.80
C GLU A 222 7.81 -9.57 6.37
N CYS A 223 8.45 -9.00 5.34
CA CYS A 223 8.29 -9.42 3.95
C CYS A 223 8.74 -10.89 3.74
N HIS A 224 9.92 -11.23 4.23
CA HIS A 224 10.42 -12.59 4.15
C HIS A 224 9.54 -13.60 4.93
N HIS A 225 9.02 -13.17 6.08
CA HIS A 225 8.12 -14.02 6.88
C HIS A 225 6.79 -14.27 6.15
N SER A 226 6.14 -13.21 5.63
CA SER A 226 4.92 -13.33 4.80
C SER A 226 5.14 -14.25 3.60
N ALA A 227 6.25 -14.06 2.88
CA ALA A 227 6.61 -14.87 1.73
C ALA A 227 6.78 -16.35 2.09
N LYS A 228 7.44 -16.64 3.21
CA LYS A 228 7.61 -18.02 3.72
C LYS A 228 6.26 -18.66 4.07
N LEU A 229 5.39 -17.94 4.79
CA LEU A 229 4.05 -18.44 5.13
C LEU A 229 3.22 -18.72 3.89
N LEU A 230 3.25 -17.81 2.91
CA LEU A 230 2.54 -17.97 1.64
C LEU A 230 3.08 -19.15 0.83
N ALA A 231 4.41 -19.29 0.73
CA ALA A 231 5.05 -20.42 0.04
C ALA A 231 4.67 -21.75 0.69
N GLN A 232 4.66 -21.83 2.01
CA GLN A 232 4.21 -23.01 2.76
C GLN A 232 2.74 -23.32 2.49
N ALA A 233 1.86 -22.30 2.49
CA ALA A 233 0.45 -22.47 2.21
C ALA A 233 0.18 -22.97 0.77
N LEU A 234 1.00 -22.54 -0.20
CA LEU A 234 0.97 -22.98 -1.59
C LEU A 234 1.68 -24.33 -1.85
N GLY A 235 2.34 -24.91 -0.84
CA GLY A 235 3.12 -26.14 -0.99
C GLY A 235 4.37 -25.99 -1.85
N LEU A 236 4.97 -24.79 -1.89
CA LEU A 236 6.18 -24.51 -2.69
C LEU A 236 7.44 -24.88 -1.95
N SER A 237 8.38 -25.49 -2.65
CA SER A 237 9.76 -25.66 -2.20
C SER A 237 10.55 -24.34 -2.29
N GLU A 238 11.69 -24.26 -1.62
CA GLU A 238 12.58 -23.08 -1.65
C GLU A 238 13.09 -22.73 -3.07
N GLN A 239 13.12 -23.71 -3.97
CA GLN A 239 13.54 -23.52 -5.36
C GLN A 239 12.42 -22.94 -6.23
N GLU A 240 11.15 -23.10 -5.84
CA GLU A 240 9.99 -22.69 -6.64
C GLU A 240 9.54 -21.26 -6.39
N TYR A 241 10.07 -20.58 -5.37
CA TYR A 241 9.79 -19.16 -5.16
C TYR A 241 11.04 -18.34 -4.88
N ILE A 242 10.94 -17.03 -5.03
CA ILE A 242 12.00 -16.08 -4.70
C ILE A 242 11.40 -14.78 -4.18
N VAL A 243 11.97 -14.24 -3.11
CA VAL A 243 11.63 -12.91 -2.58
C VAL A 243 12.51 -11.86 -3.24
N SER A 244 11.93 -10.72 -3.60
CA SER A 244 12.66 -9.60 -4.20
C SER A 244 12.07 -8.25 -3.81
N PHE A 245 12.85 -7.19 -4.03
CA PHE A 245 12.50 -5.82 -3.67
C PHE A 245 12.59 -4.90 -4.89
N GLN A 246 11.47 -4.27 -5.24
CA GLN A 246 11.31 -3.39 -6.40
C GLN A 246 11.47 -1.90 -6.06
N SER A 247 11.33 -1.04 -7.06
CA SER A 247 11.22 0.42 -6.93
C SER A 247 12.44 1.09 -6.30
N GLN A 248 13.62 0.57 -6.58
CA GLN A 248 14.89 1.15 -6.09
C GLN A 248 15.26 2.37 -6.92
N PHE A 249 15.68 3.45 -6.27
CA PHE A 249 16.09 4.67 -6.94
C PHE A 249 17.25 5.38 -6.23
N GLY A 250 17.93 6.25 -6.97
CA GLY A 250 19.07 7.00 -6.45
C GLY A 250 20.33 6.14 -6.27
N LYS A 251 21.25 6.61 -5.42
CA LYS A 251 22.57 6.01 -5.19
C LYS A 251 22.69 5.28 -3.84
N SER A 252 21.64 5.31 -3.04
CA SER A 252 21.63 4.64 -1.74
C SER A 252 21.67 3.12 -1.93
N GLN A 253 22.22 2.43 -0.95
CA GLN A 253 22.12 0.98 -0.88
C GLN A 253 20.71 0.59 -0.46
N TRP A 254 20.08 -0.33 -1.19
CA TRP A 254 18.73 -0.81 -0.95
C TRP A 254 18.76 -2.26 -0.49
N VAL A 255 17.70 -2.70 0.20
CA VAL A 255 17.50 -4.11 0.54
C VAL A 255 17.50 -4.97 -0.71
N LYS A 256 18.01 -6.21 -0.59
CA LYS A 256 18.23 -7.12 -1.71
C LYS A 256 17.43 -8.42 -1.54
N PRO A 257 17.27 -9.20 -2.64
CA PRO A 257 17.70 -8.93 -4.01
C PRO A 257 16.78 -7.92 -4.73
N SER A 258 17.32 -7.19 -5.72
CA SER A 258 16.55 -6.29 -6.57
C SER A 258 15.68 -7.08 -7.55
N THR A 259 14.39 -6.74 -7.66
CA THR A 259 13.45 -7.34 -8.62
C THR A 259 13.93 -7.14 -10.06
N GLN A 260 14.37 -5.92 -10.42
CA GLN A 260 14.87 -5.60 -11.76
C GLN A 260 16.13 -6.42 -12.11
N ALA A 261 17.05 -6.58 -11.15
CA ALA A 261 18.24 -7.41 -11.38
C ALA A 261 17.87 -8.88 -11.61
N LEU A 262 16.86 -9.39 -10.91
CA LEU A 262 16.40 -10.77 -11.09
C LEU A 262 15.70 -11.00 -12.44
N PHE A 263 14.99 -10.02 -13.00
CA PHE A 263 14.43 -10.13 -14.34
C PHE A 263 15.51 -10.37 -15.40
N ASP A 264 16.72 -9.81 -15.24
CA ASP A 264 17.86 -10.05 -16.12
C ASP A 264 18.61 -11.37 -15.84
N GLN A 265 18.60 -11.82 -14.59
CA GLN A 265 19.40 -12.97 -14.14
C GLN A 265 18.68 -14.31 -14.29
N LEU A 266 17.40 -14.38 -13.95
CA LEU A 266 16.64 -15.63 -13.94
C LEU A 266 16.59 -16.33 -15.32
N PRO A 267 16.39 -15.63 -16.45
CA PRO A 267 16.43 -16.28 -17.75
C PRO A 267 17.79 -16.88 -18.07
N LYS A 268 18.89 -16.19 -17.70
CA LYS A 268 20.27 -16.67 -17.90
C LYS A 268 20.60 -17.88 -17.01
N GLN A 269 19.87 -18.06 -15.91
CA GLN A 269 19.97 -19.20 -15.00
C GLN A 269 19.04 -20.36 -15.38
N GLY A 270 18.31 -20.24 -16.51
CA GLY A 270 17.44 -21.27 -17.04
C GLY A 270 15.96 -21.14 -16.69
N THR A 271 15.53 -20.14 -15.89
CA THR A 271 14.11 -19.89 -15.63
C THR A 271 13.46 -19.26 -16.84
N THR A 272 12.61 -19.99 -17.55
CA THR A 272 11.95 -19.49 -18.77
C THR A 272 10.51 -19.06 -18.57
N LYS A 273 9.88 -19.49 -17.48
CA LYS A 273 8.48 -19.18 -17.13
C LYS A 273 8.41 -18.61 -15.72
N LEU A 274 8.08 -17.34 -15.61
CA LEU A 274 8.05 -16.61 -14.34
C LEU A 274 6.65 -16.09 -14.06
N ASP A 275 6.16 -16.38 -12.86
CA ASP A 275 4.98 -15.74 -12.27
C ASP A 275 5.46 -14.70 -11.25
N VAL A 276 4.83 -13.52 -11.24
CA VAL A 276 5.16 -12.45 -10.28
C VAL A 276 3.90 -12.01 -9.55
N PHE A 277 3.97 -11.98 -8.24
CA PHE A 277 2.93 -11.46 -7.35
C PHE A 277 3.54 -10.45 -6.37
N CYS A 278 2.78 -9.43 -5.99
CA CYS A 278 3.22 -8.36 -5.10
C CYS A 278 2.48 -8.40 -3.75
N PRO A 279 2.90 -9.22 -2.77
CA PRO A 279 2.14 -9.43 -1.53
C PRO A 279 1.94 -8.16 -0.71
N GLY A 280 2.93 -7.27 -0.66
CA GLY A 280 2.86 -6.03 0.09
C GLY A 280 1.87 -4.99 -0.45
N PHE A 281 1.28 -5.24 -1.62
CA PHE A 281 0.33 -4.35 -2.29
C PHE A 281 -1.07 -4.98 -2.29
N LEU A 282 -2.00 -4.37 -1.55
CA LEU A 282 -3.38 -4.86 -1.47
C LEU A 282 -4.28 -4.27 -2.55
N ALA A 283 -3.78 -3.34 -3.32
CA ALA A 283 -4.41 -2.73 -4.48
C ALA A 283 -3.38 -2.55 -5.58
N ASP A 284 -3.75 -2.84 -6.81
CA ASP A 284 -2.92 -2.52 -7.97
C ASP A 284 -2.67 -1.01 -8.05
N CYS A 285 -1.46 -0.65 -8.42
CA CYS A 285 -0.99 0.72 -8.45
C CYS A 285 0.05 0.92 -9.57
N LEU A 286 0.68 2.09 -9.59
CA LEU A 286 1.74 2.39 -10.56
C LEU A 286 2.88 1.37 -10.48
N GLU A 287 3.30 1.05 -9.25
CA GLU A 287 4.43 0.17 -8.96
C GLU A 287 4.16 -1.29 -9.32
N THR A 288 2.90 -1.72 -9.35
CA THR A 288 2.55 -3.09 -9.70
C THR A 288 2.22 -3.24 -11.19
N ILE A 289 1.47 -2.31 -11.76
CA ILE A 289 1.05 -2.40 -13.18
C ILE A 289 2.17 -1.92 -14.11
N GLU A 290 2.71 -0.70 -13.91
CA GLU A 290 3.71 -0.15 -14.83
C GLU A 290 5.06 -0.80 -14.63
N GLU A 291 5.56 -0.87 -13.39
CA GLU A 291 6.90 -1.37 -13.11
C GLU A 291 7.00 -2.89 -13.25
N ILE A 292 6.02 -3.65 -12.71
CA ILE A 292 6.09 -5.11 -12.70
C ILE A 292 5.37 -5.71 -13.91
N ALA A 293 4.08 -5.39 -14.15
CA ALA A 293 3.32 -6.06 -15.18
C ALA A 293 3.75 -5.64 -16.59
N ILE A 294 4.16 -4.38 -16.82
CA ILE A 294 4.57 -3.88 -18.14
C ILE A 294 6.09 -3.96 -18.28
N MET A 295 6.84 -3.14 -17.54
CA MET A 295 8.30 -3.05 -17.70
C MET A 295 9.01 -4.36 -17.31
N GLY A 296 8.59 -5.01 -16.22
CA GLY A 296 9.16 -6.28 -15.79
C GLY A 296 9.01 -7.38 -16.84
N ARG A 297 7.85 -7.45 -17.51
CA ARG A 297 7.61 -8.36 -18.63
C ARG A 297 8.57 -8.10 -19.79
N GLU A 298 8.70 -6.82 -20.19
CA GLU A 298 9.60 -6.42 -21.28
C GLU A 298 11.05 -6.78 -20.97
N GLN A 299 11.50 -6.49 -19.75
CA GLN A 299 12.87 -6.78 -19.31
C GLN A 299 13.14 -8.30 -19.26
N PHE A 300 12.21 -9.08 -18.68
CA PHE A 300 12.35 -10.54 -18.59
C PHE A 300 12.42 -11.20 -19.99
N HIS A 301 11.56 -10.77 -20.92
CA HIS A 301 11.62 -11.26 -22.32
C HIS A 301 12.91 -10.84 -23.03
N ALA A 302 13.36 -9.60 -22.87
CA ALA A 302 14.61 -9.10 -23.43
C ALA A 302 15.83 -9.90 -22.93
N ALA A 303 15.77 -10.41 -21.69
CA ALA A 303 16.81 -11.25 -21.10
C ALA A 303 16.76 -12.73 -21.56
N GLY A 304 15.74 -13.14 -22.34
CA GLY A 304 15.58 -14.49 -22.87
C GLY A 304 14.48 -15.33 -22.22
N GLY A 305 13.70 -14.76 -21.32
CA GLY A 305 12.51 -15.40 -20.73
C GLY A 305 11.40 -15.58 -21.76
N LYS A 306 10.61 -16.65 -21.63
CA LYS A 306 9.60 -17.04 -22.64
C LYS A 306 8.18 -16.70 -22.20
N GLU A 307 7.83 -16.97 -20.95
CA GLU A 307 6.51 -16.74 -20.41
C GLU A 307 6.62 -15.90 -19.13
N TYR A 308 5.90 -14.80 -19.10
CA TYR A 308 5.82 -13.92 -17.93
C TYR A 308 4.36 -13.66 -17.58
N ARG A 309 3.99 -13.93 -16.36
CA ARG A 309 2.66 -13.68 -15.84
C ARG A 309 2.73 -12.77 -14.61
N TYR A 310 2.07 -11.64 -14.68
CA TYR A 310 1.78 -10.83 -13.52
C TYR A 310 0.46 -11.31 -12.92
N ILE A 311 0.47 -11.72 -11.67
CA ILE A 311 -0.72 -12.04 -10.90
C ILE A 311 -1.19 -10.73 -10.25
N PRO A 312 -2.40 -10.22 -10.59
CA PRO A 312 -2.92 -8.97 -10.00
C PRO A 312 -2.90 -9.01 -8.47
N CYS A 313 -2.82 -7.84 -7.85
CA CYS A 313 -2.98 -7.72 -6.40
C CYS A 313 -4.35 -8.24 -5.95
N LEU A 314 -4.57 -8.37 -4.65
CA LEU A 314 -5.85 -8.86 -4.10
C LEU A 314 -7.03 -7.96 -4.46
N ASN A 315 -6.79 -6.66 -4.64
CA ASN A 315 -7.78 -5.67 -5.05
C ASN A 315 -9.05 -5.75 -4.19
N ASP A 316 -10.22 -5.79 -4.81
CA ASP A 316 -11.52 -5.94 -4.15
C ASP A 316 -12.06 -7.38 -4.21
N SER A 317 -11.16 -8.38 -4.28
CA SER A 317 -11.56 -9.81 -4.32
C SER A 317 -12.34 -10.23 -3.06
N ALA A 318 -13.31 -11.10 -3.24
CA ALA A 318 -14.20 -11.53 -2.17
C ALA A 318 -13.44 -12.16 -0.99
N ASP A 319 -12.41 -12.97 -1.27
CA ASP A 319 -11.59 -13.63 -0.24
C ASP A 319 -10.81 -12.63 0.60
N TRP A 320 -10.24 -11.60 -0.04
CA TRP A 320 -9.56 -10.53 0.67
C TRP A 320 -10.52 -9.69 1.51
N ILE A 321 -11.68 -9.31 0.97
CA ILE A 321 -12.68 -8.54 1.71
C ILE A 321 -13.19 -9.33 2.93
N ALA A 322 -13.36 -10.63 2.82
CA ALA A 322 -13.71 -11.50 3.95
C ALA A 322 -12.59 -11.51 5.02
N ALA A 323 -11.32 -11.63 4.60
CA ALA A 323 -10.18 -11.55 5.50
C ALA A 323 -10.08 -10.18 6.20
N LEU A 324 -10.24 -9.08 5.45
CA LEU A 324 -10.25 -7.73 5.99
C LEU A 324 -11.40 -7.50 7.00
N ALA A 325 -12.57 -8.09 6.73
CA ALA A 325 -13.70 -8.07 7.66
C ALA A 325 -13.41 -8.85 8.95
N GLN A 326 -12.74 -9.99 8.85
CA GLN A 326 -12.29 -10.77 10.02
C GLN A 326 -11.28 -9.98 10.84
N LEU A 327 -10.26 -9.41 10.21
CA LEU A 327 -9.26 -8.55 10.85
C LEU A 327 -9.92 -7.35 11.56
N SER A 328 -10.87 -6.71 10.88
CA SER A 328 -11.64 -5.58 11.43
C SER A 328 -12.42 -5.98 12.68
N ARG A 329 -13.20 -7.08 12.62
CA ARG A 329 -13.99 -7.57 13.75
C ARG A 329 -13.13 -7.92 14.95
N ALA A 330 -11.99 -8.58 14.73
CA ALA A 330 -11.05 -8.92 15.80
C ALA A 330 -10.56 -7.67 16.55
N ASN A 331 -10.31 -6.58 15.84
CA ASN A 331 -9.83 -5.31 16.41
C ASN A 331 -10.97 -4.40 16.95
N LEU A 332 -12.21 -4.70 16.60
CA LEU A 332 -13.40 -3.97 17.08
C LEU A 332 -14.03 -4.62 18.32
N GLN A 333 -13.51 -5.73 18.83
CA GLN A 333 -14.06 -6.41 20.01
C GLN A 333 -14.24 -5.45 21.19
N GLY A 334 -15.45 -5.45 21.80
CA GLY A 334 -15.82 -4.55 22.89
C GLY A 334 -16.14 -3.10 22.44
N TRP A 335 -16.12 -2.82 21.13
CA TRP A 335 -16.60 -1.56 20.54
C TRP A 335 -17.92 -1.74 19.77
N ILE A 336 -18.14 -2.93 19.27
CA ILE A 336 -19.38 -3.38 18.61
C ILE A 336 -19.83 -4.66 19.26
#